data_8101903a5ed1ae3bd717dc168a89cdde
#
_entry.id   8101903a5ed1ae3bd717dc168a89cdde
#
_cell.length_a   1.000
_cell.length_b   1.000
_cell.length_c   1.000
_cell.angle_alpha   90.00
_cell.angle_beta   90.00
_cell.angle_gamma   90.00
#
_symmetry.space_group_name_H-M   'P 1'
#
loop_
_entity.id
_entity.type
_entity.pdbx_description
1 polymer ?
#
loop_
_entity_poly.entity_id
_entity_poly.type
_entity_poly.pdbx_seq_one_letter_code
_entity_poly.pdbx_strand_id
1 'polypeptide(L)'
;MNIGVDAAALGMSSTVTASTNDVNAVYWNPAGLTHLEDHQVALMHASYFANIAQYDYIGYANPIDERSAWGISMIRFGVDDIMDTTQLIDNQGNIDYNRISLFSTADYGFTFSYARKLPVEGFQYGVNAKVIRRIIGKFANSWGFGFDIGLQFERNDWKFGLMLRDITTTYNVWNIDEEEYAKIANAIPGENNTLPESTEITLPKAQLGVSKRFDFHNECSLVTSANLNMRFEQTNDIISSKVVSIDPAIGFEFSYTDLVFVRAGAGNFQNVTQLDNTEKVNFQPNIGLGFRYKGIQIDYALTDLGNQSTALYSNIFSLKVDLGIFR
;
A
#
# COMPACT_ATOMS: atom_id res chain seq x y z
N MET A 1 -5.58 -4.56 1.64
CA MET A 1 -4.49 -3.71 2.14
C MET A 1 -4.36 -2.48 1.26
N ASN A 2 -4.45 -1.28 1.86
CA ASN A 2 -4.40 -0.01 1.12
C ASN A 2 -3.16 0.83 1.46
N ILE A 3 -2.23 0.28 2.24
CA ILE A 3 -0.98 0.93 2.60
C ILE A 3 -0.02 0.74 1.42
N GLY A 4 0.53 1.83 0.90
CA GLY A 4 1.44 1.82 -0.24
C GLY A 4 2.79 1.18 0.08
N VAL A 5 3.53 0.83 -0.94
CA VAL A 5 4.90 0.29 -0.86
C VAL A 5 5.88 1.24 -1.52
N ASP A 6 7.18 1.08 -1.22
CA ASP A 6 8.28 1.88 -1.76
C ASP A 6 8.35 3.32 -1.20
N ALA A 7 9.45 3.63 -0.53
CA ALA A 7 9.68 4.95 0.06
C ALA A 7 9.68 6.07 -0.99
N ALA A 8 10.17 5.79 -2.21
CA ALA A 8 10.13 6.74 -3.32
C ALA A 8 8.69 7.15 -3.67
N ALA A 9 7.80 6.16 -3.84
CA ALA A 9 6.40 6.40 -4.16
C ALA A 9 5.66 7.10 -3.01
N LEU A 10 5.92 6.67 -1.76
CA LEU A 10 5.28 7.24 -0.57
C LEU A 10 5.73 8.68 -0.31
N GLY A 11 6.99 9.03 -0.59
CA GLY A 11 7.47 10.40 -0.56
C GLY A 11 6.76 11.33 -1.53
N MET A 12 6.18 10.79 -2.60
CA MET A 12 5.35 11.48 -3.60
C MET A 12 3.84 11.34 -3.31
N SER A 13 3.43 11.00 -2.10
CA SER A 13 2.01 10.74 -1.76
C SER A 13 1.34 9.70 -2.67
N SER A 14 2.09 8.65 -3.05
CA SER A 14 1.57 7.53 -3.87
C SER A 14 1.11 7.92 -5.29
N THR A 15 1.59 9.04 -5.84
CA THR A 15 1.18 9.55 -7.16
C THR A 15 1.95 8.90 -8.32
N VAL A 16 2.15 7.60 -8.27
CA VAL A 16 3.00 6.85 -9.22
C VAL A 16 2.22 5.93 -10.17
N THR A 17 0.89 5.99 -10.20
CA THR A 17 0.05 5.12 -11.05
C THR A 17 0.40 5.22 -12.54
N ALA A 18 0.79 6.42 -13.01
CA ALA A 18 1.19 6.67 -14.39
C ALA A 18 2.70 6.48 -14.62
N SER A 19 3.53 6.69 -13.59
CA SER A 19 4.99 6.82 -13.75
C SER A 19 5.77 5.60 -13.28
N THR A 20 5.17 4.67 -12.52
CA THR A 20 5.85 3.46 -12.06
C THR A 20 6.35 2.64 -13.24
N ASN A 21 7.64 2.26 -13.20
CA ASN A 21 8.36 1.64 -14.32
C ASN A 21 9.43 0.64 -13.86
N ASP A 22 9.34 0.14 -12.65
CA ASP A 22 10.29 -0.76 -12.01
C ASP A 22 9.58 -1.95 -11.34
N VAL A 23 10.30 -2.73 -10.52
CA VAL A 23 9.76 -3.88 -9.78
C VAL A 23 8.55 -3.53 -8.90
N ASN A 24 8.45 -2.30 -8.38
CA ASN A 24 7.33 -1.85 -7.55
C ASN A 24 6.03 -1.66 -8.35
N ALA A 25 6.11 -1.73 -9.69
CA ALA A 25 4.94 -1.76 -10.57
C ALA A 25 4.04 -2.98 -10.28
N VAL A 26 4.56 -4.10 -9.76
CA VAL A 26 3.75 -5.23 -9.25
C VAL A 26 2.65 -4.76 -8.32
N TYR A 27 2.95 -3.76 -7.47
CA TYR A 27 1.98 -3.20 -6.54
C TYR A 27 1.22 -2.02 -7.15
N TRP A 28 1.92 -1.04 -7.76
CA TRP A 28 1.32 0.24 -8.12
C TRP A 28 0.48 0.18 -9.41
N ASN A 29 1.05 -0.37 -10.47
CA ASN A 29 0.39 -0.56 -11.76
C ASN A 29 1.18 -1.59 -12.58
N PRO A 30 0.70 -2.83 -12.72
CA PRO A 30 1.48 -3.90 -13.36
C PRO A 30 1.89 -3.60 -14.80
N ALA A 31 1.18 -2.70 -15.51
CA ALA A 31 1.58 -2.28 -16.87
C ALA A 31 3.01 -1.70 -16.90
N GLY A 32 3.46 -1.06 -15.82
CA GLY A 32 4.80 -0.49 -15.68
C GLY A 32 5.94 -1.50 -15.73
N LEU A 33 5.68 -2.79 -15.48
CA LEU A 33 6.69 -3.84 -15.58
C LEU A 33 7.29 -3.97 -16.99
N THR A 34 6.59 -3.53 -18.01
CA THR A 34 7.10 -3.58 -19.41
C THR A 34 8.28 -2.65 -19.68
N HIS A 35 8.65 -1.80 -18.73
CA HIS A 35 9.81 -0.91 -18.79
C HIS A 35 11.08 -1.53 -18.20
N LEU A 36 10.98 -2.71 -17.60
CA LEU A 36 12.13 -3.40 -17.06
C LEU A 36 13.09 -3.82 -18.19
N GLU A 37 14.35 -3.49 -18.00
CA GLU A 37 15.44 -3.91 -18.91
C GLU A 37 16.15 -5.17 -18.39
N ASP A 38 16.19 -5.35 -17.06
CA ASP A 38 16.79 -6.53 -16.42
C ASP A 38 15.99 -6.91 -15.15
N HIS A 39 16.42 -7.98 -14.50
CA HIS A 39 15.85 -8.46 -13.24
C HIS A 39 16.01 -7.42 -12.13
N GLN A 40 14.97 -7.16 -11.38
CA GLN A 40 15.01 -6.25 -10.24
C GLN A 40 14.43 -6.90 -8.99
N VAL A 41 15.01 -6.53 -7.85
CA VAL A 41 14.49 -6.83 -6.50
C VAL A 41 14.22 -5.53 -5.78
N ALA A 42 13.12 -5.47 -5.04
CA ALA A 42 12.84 -4.38 -4.10
C ALA A 42 12.53 -4.94 -2.72
N LEU A 43 13.00 -4.21 -1.70
CA LEU A 43 12.71 -4.45 -0.29
C LEU A 43 12.24 -3.15 0.33
N MET A 44 11.26 -3.23 1.23
CA MET A 44 10.84 -2.08 2.03
C MET A 44 10.53 -2.53 3.45
N HIS A 45 10.89 -1.68 4.40
CA HIS A 45 10.46 -1.77 5.78
C HIS A 45 9.88 -0.43 6.23
N ALA A 46 8.71 -0.47 6.85
CA ALA A 46 8.08 0.70 7.43
C ALA A 46 7.60 0.41 8.86
N SER A 47 7.85 1.36 9.74
CA SER A 47 7.40 1.35 11.12
C SER A 47 6.30 2.41 11.29
N TYR A 48 5.11 1.95 11.65
CA TYR A 48 3.93 2.78 11.85
C TYR A 48 3.57 2.88 13.34
N PHE A 49 2.90 3.97 13.71
CA PHE A 49 2.34 4.18 15.05
C PHE A 49 3.38 4.00 16.17
N ALA A 50 4.52 4.70 16.07
CA ALA A 50 5.61 4.61 17.05
C ALA A 50 6.13 3.16 17.25
N ASN A 51 6.30 2.41 16.17
CA ASN A 51 6.78 1.03 16.13
C ASN A 51 5.80 -0.04 16.67
N ILE A 52 4.51 0.28 16.77
CA ILE A 52 3.49 -0.71 17.15
C ILE A 52 3.20 -1.64 15.96
N ALA A 53 3.09 -1.10 14.75
CA ALA A 53 2.82 -1.89 13.55
C ALA A 53 4.01 -1.86 12.59
N GLN A 54 4.29 -3.02 11.99
CA GLN A 54 5.37 -3.19 11.02
C GLN A 54 4.78 -3.56 9.66
N TYR A 55 5.37 -2.98 8.61
CA TYR A 55 4.95 -3.23 7.24
C TYR A 55 6.18 -3.51 6.38
N ASP A 56 6.26 -4.73 5.90
CA ASP A 56 7.36 -5.25 5.12
C ASP A 56 6.90 -5.59 3.71
N TYR A 57 7.73 -5.29 2.73
CA TYR A 57 7.50 -5.63 1.33
C TYR A 57 8.74 -6.21 0.69
N ILE A 58 8.54 -7.22 -0.12
CA ILE A 58 9.54 -7.75 -1.04
C ILE A 58 8.91 -7.91 -2.42
N GLY A 59 9.61 -7.45 -3.45
CA GLY A 59 9.22 -7.60 -4.84
C GLY A 59 10.37 -8.16 -5.68
N TYR A 60 10.02 -8.96 -6.68
CA TYR A 60 10.92 -9.42 -7.73
C TYR A 60 10.22 -9.31 -9.07
N ALA A 61 10.92 -8.82 -10.08
CA ALA A 61 10.38 -8.74 -11.43
C ALA A 61 11.46 -9.01 -12.47
N ASN A 62 11.02 -9.54 -13.61
CA ASN A 62 11.89 -10.00 -14.67
C ASN A 62 11.23 -9.78 -16.04
N PRO A 63 11.93 -9.14 -17.02
CA PRO A 63 11.49 -9.14 -18.41
C PRO A 63 11.53 -10.57 -18.99
N ILE A 64 10.51 -10.92 -19.77
CA ILE A 64 10.44 -12.20 -20.52
C ILE A 64 11.04 -11.98 -21.92
N ASP A 65 10.63 -10.90 -22.55
CA ASP A 65 11.05 -10.44 -23.86
C ASP A 65 10.95 -8.90 -23.95
N GLU A 66 11.25 -8.29 -25.09
CA GLU A 66 11.20 -6.83 -25.32
C GLU A 66 9.81 -6.19 -25.08
N ARG A 67 8.77 -7.01 -24.99
CA ARG A 67 7.37 -6.57 -24.91
C ARG A 67 6.65 -7.03 -23.67
N SER A 68 7.16 -8.01 -22.95
CA SER A 68 6.47 -8.62 -21.82
C SER A 68 7.38 -8.85 -20.61
N ALA A 69 6.79 -8.74 -19.43
CA ALA A 69 7.45 -8.96 -18.14
C ALA A 69 6.50 -9.62 -17.15
N TRP A 70 7.06 -10.26 -16.14
CA TRP A 70 6.33 -10.77 -15.00
C TRP A 70 6.97 -10.34 -13.69
N GLY A 71 6.21 -10.40 -12.61
CA GLY A 71 6.73 -10.10 -11.29
C GLY A 71 5.92 -10.77 -10.20
N ILE A 72 6.52 -10.88 -9.04
CA ILE A 72 5.89 -11.37 -7.82
C ILE A 72 6.20 -10.42 -6.68
N SER A 73 5.29 -10.32 -5.73
CA SER A 73 5.57 -9.60 -4.48
C SER A 73 4.89 -10.25 -3.29
N MET A 74 5.44 -9.99 -2.11
CA MET A 74 4.86 -10.32 -0.83
C MET A 74 4.85 -9.07 0.05
N ILE A 75 3.75 -8.90 0.74
CA ILE A 75 3.55 -7.88 1.77
C ILE A 75 3.26 -8.58 3.09
N ARG A 76 3.84 -8.09 4.19
CA ARG A 76 3.43 -8.44 5.55
C ARG A 76 3.08 -7.14 6.29
N PHE A 77 1.89 -7.08 6.86
CA PHE A 77 1.51 -6.06 7.84
C PHE A 77 1.18 -6.76 9.14
N GLY A 78 1.83 -6.38 10.23
CA GLY A 78 1.66 -7.09 11.49
C GLY A 78 1.82 -6.21 12.72
N VAL A 79 1.18 -6.65 13.80
CA VAL A 79 1.36 -6.15 15.15
C VAL A 79 1.70 -7.35 16.02
N ASP A 80 2.86 -7.29 16.64
CA ASP A 80 3.36 -8.36 17.51
C ASP A 80 3.16 -7.97 18.99
N ASP A 81 3.28 -8.97 19.88
CA ASP A 81 3.26 -8.81 21.34
C ASP A 81 1.99 -8.14 21.91
N ILE A 82 0.82 -8.42 21.32
CA ILE A 82 -0.47 -7.97 21.82
C ILE A 82 -0.81 -8.75 23.09
N MET A 83 -1.10 -8.04 24.18
CA MET A 83 -1.47 -8.68 25.45
C MET A 83 -2.88 -9.26 25.39
N ASP A 84 -2.99 -10.57 25.59
CA ASP A 84 -4.27 -11.25 25.84
C ASP A 84 -4.56 -11.23 27.33
N THR A 85 -5.54 -10.44 27.72
CA THR A 85 -6.00 -10.28 29.12
C THR A 85 -7.37 -10.93 29.34
N THR A 86 -7.87 -11.72 28.41
CA THR A 86 -9.19 -12.37 28.52
C THR A 86 -9.35 -13.30 29.72
N GLN A 87 -8.24 -13.86 30.20
CA GLN A 87 -8.20 -14.76 31.36
C GLN A 87 -7.65 -14.07 32.63
N LEU A 88 -7.46 -12.74 32.62
CA LEU A 88 -6.87 -11.98 33.74
C LEU A 88 -7.70 -12.09 35.02
N ILE A 89 -9.02 -12.11 34.91
CA ILE A 89 -9.97 -12.17 36.02
C ILE A 89 -10.60 -13.57 36.04
N ASP A 90 -10.53 -14.24 37.17
CA ASP A 90 -11.16 -15.56 37.36
C ASP A 90 -12.67 -15.44 37.68
N ASN A 91 -13.37 -16.58 37.71
CA ASN A 91 -14.81 -16.61 38.01
C ASN A 91 -15.16 -16.15 39.43
N GLN A 92 -14.18 -15.96 40.31
CA GLN A 92 -14.33 -15.48 41.69
C GLN A 92 -14.01 -13.96 41.80
N GLY A 93 -13.58 -13.34 40.69
CA GLY A 93 -13.23 -11.92 40.63
C GLY A 93 -11.78 -11.60 41.05
N ASN A 94 -10.91 -12.64 41.22
CA ASN A 94 -9.50 -12.42 41.54
C ASN A 94 -8.72 -12.12 40.27
N ILE A 95 -7.76 -11.18 40.40
CA ILE A 95 -6.85 -10.80 39.32
C ILE A 95 -5.56 -11.63 39.41
N ASP A 96 -5.23 -12.32 38.33
CA ASP A 96 -3.99 -13.11 38.20
C ASP A 96 -3.20 -12.68 36.96
N TYR A 97 -2.19 -11.86 37.16
CA TYR A 97 -1.32 -11.35 36.10
C TYR A 97 -0.49 -12.43 35.39
N ASN A 98 -0.32 -13.63 35.98
CA ASN A 98 0.39 -14.75 35.34
C ASN A 98 -0.41 -15.39 34.21
N ARG A 99 -1.70 -15.03 34.06
CA ARG A 99 -2.57 -15.48 32.97
C ARG A 99 -2.53 -14.59 31.74
N ILE A 100 -1.77 -13.49 31.79
CA ILE A 100 -1.55 -12.67 30.59
C ILE A 100 -0.67 -13.48 29.63
N SER A 101 -1.17 -13.66 28.41
CA SER A 101 -0.41 -14.24 27.30
C SER A 101 -0.22 -13.20 26.19
N LEU A 102 0.70 -13.46 25.27
CA LEU A 102 0.94 -12.60 24.12
C LEU A 102 0.46 -13.30 22.85
N PHE A 103 -0.09 -12.54 21.91
CA PHE A 103 -0.38 -13.00 20.58
C PHE A 103 0.00 -11.95 19.53
N SER A 104 0.06 -12.35 18.27
CA SER A 104 0.36 -11.48 17.15
C SER A 104 -0.79 -11.52 16.13
N THR A 105 -0.98 -10.44 15.42
CA THR A 105 -1.84 -10.38 14.24
C THR A 105 -1.00 -10.04 13.01
N ALA A 106 -1.26 -10.70 11.89
CA ALA A 106 -0.53 -10.43 10.65
C ALA A 106 -1.41 -10.67 9.42
N ASP A 107 -1.31 -9.74 8.49
CA ASP A 107 -1.89 -9.83 7.16
C ASP A 107 -0.76 -10.04 6.13
N TYR A 108 -0.88 -11.06 5.30
CA TYR A 108 0.03 -11.35 4.21
C TYR A 108 -0.70 -11.18 2.88
N GLY A 109 -0.05 -10.50 1.94
CA GLY A 109 -0.53 -10.37 0.57
C GLY A 109 0.51 -10.88 -0.40
N PHE A 110 0.15 -11.86 -1.23
CA PHE A 110 1.00 -12.36 -2.31
C PHE A 110 0.40 -11.92 -3.63
N THR A 111 1.21 -11.32 -4.51
CA THR A 111 0.78 -10.84 -5.82
C THR A 111 1.65 -11.46 -6.90
N PHE A 112 1.01 -11.99 -7.94
CA PHE A 112 1.64 -12.37 -9.19
C PHE A 112 1.16 -11.43 -10.28
N SER A 113 2.09 -10.89 -11.07
CA SER A 113 1.85 -9.90 -12.12
C SER A 113 2.35 -10.37 -13.47
N TYR A 114 1.60 -10.03 -14.50
CA TYR A 114 2.03 -10.14 -15.90
C TYR A 114 1.70 -8.85 -16.64
N ALA A 115 2.64 -8.40 -17.48
CA ALA A 115 2.48 -7.17 -18.27
C ALA A 115 2.94 -7.36 -19.70
N ARG A 116 2.34 -6.58 -20.62
CA ARG A 116 2.69 -6.62 -22.04
C ARG A 116 2.41 -5.27 -22.73
N LYS A 117 3.33 -4.88 -23.63
CA LYS A 117 3.15 -3.77 -24.58
C LYS A 117 2.16 -4.16 -25.65
N LEU A 118 1.15 -3.30 -25.91
CA LEU A 118 0.20 -3.48 -26.99
C LEU A 118 0.85 -3.19 -28.36
N PRO A 119 0.23 -3.63 -29.48
CA PRO A 119 0.70 -3.26 -30.82
C PRO A 119 0.52 -1.75 -31.13
N VAL A 120 -0.21 -1.03 -30.28
CA VAL A 120 -0.41 0.43 -30.37
C VAL A 120 0.70 1.11 -29.60
N GLU A 121 1.43 2.01 -30.26
CA GLU A 121 2.57 2.71 -29.68
C GLU A 121 2.18 3.46 -28.39
N GLY A 122 3.01 3.32 -27.37
CA GLY A 122 2.85 3.95 -26.07
C GLY A 122 1.81 3.26 -25.14
N PHE A 123 1.09 2.22 -25.59
CA PHE A 123 0.13 1.51 -24.73
C PHE A 123 0.68 0.21 -24.18
N GLN A 124 0.54 0.05 -22.88
CA GLN A 124 0.83 -1.19 -22.14
C GLN A 124 -0.28 -1.54 -21.16
N TYR A 125 -0.43 -2.82 -20.90
CA TYR A 125 -1.36 -3.35 -19.91
C TYR A 125 -0.66 -4.35 -18.98
N GLY A 126 -1.22 -4.54 -17.82
CA GLY A 126 -0.81 -5.57 -16.89
C GLY A 126 -1.98 -6.06 -16.04
N VAL A 127 -1.82 -7.26 -15.52
CA VAL A 127 -2.82 -7.92 -14.65
C VAL A 127 -2.13 -8.46 -13.41
N ASN A 128 -2.84 -8.42 -12.29
CA ASN A 128 -2.43 -9.03 -11.03
C ASN A 128 -3.41 -10.11 -10.61
N ALA A 129 -2.88 -11.21 -10.09
CA ALA A 129 -3.62 -12.17 -9.27
C ALA A 129 -3.09 -12.09 -7.84
N LYS A 130 -3.99 -11.93 -6.86
CA LYS A 130 -3.65 -11.72 -5.45
C LYS A 130 -4.19 -12.86 -4.59
N VAL A 131 -3.39 -13.30 -3.64
CA VAL A 131 -3.78 -14.18 -2.55
C VAL A 131 -3.51 -13.46 -1.24
N ILE A 132 -4.53 -13.38 -0.39
CA ILE A 132 -4.45 -12.70 0.90
C ILE A 132 -4.62 -13.74 2.00
N ARG A 133 -3.75 -13.71 2.99
CA ARG A 133 -3.83 -14.53 4.20
C ARG A 133 -3.82 -13.61 5.40
N ARG A 134 -4.85 -13.71 6.25
CA ARG A 134 -4.94 -12.92 7.49
C ARG A 134 -4.98 -13.85 8.68
N ILE A 135 -4.29 -13.49 9.76
CA ILE A 135 -4.15 -14.29 10.98
C ILE A 135 -4.34 -13.36 12.17
N ILE A 136 -5.24 -13.70 13.07
CA ILE A 136 -5.50 -13.00 14.32
C ILE A 136 -5.22 -13.97 15.47
N GLY A 137 -3.95 -14.04 15.88
CA GLY A 137 -3.50 -14.98 16.90
C GLY A 137 -4.00 -16.40 16.65
N LYS A 138 -4.57 -17.00 17.67
CA LYS A 138 -5.26 -18.31 17.63
C LYS A 138 -6.77 -18.20 17.34
N PHE A 139 -7.33 -16.97 17.34
CA PHE A 139 -8.77 -16.74 17.34
C PHE A 139 -9.40 -16.88 15.96
N ALA A 140 -8.73 -16.40 14.91
CA ALA A 140 -9.29 -16.44 13.56
C ALA A 140 -8.21 -16.37 12.49
N ASN A 141 -8.54 -16.88 11.31
CA ASN A 141 -7.73 -16.73 10.12
C ASN A 141 -8.60 -16.69 8.87
N SER A 142 -8.10 -16.02 7.81
CA SER A 142 -8.84 -15.97 6.54
C SER A 142 -7.94 -16.16 5.34
N TRP A 143 -8.57 -16.56 4.23
CA TRP A 143 -8.01 -16.55 2.90
C TRP A 143 -8.86 -15.68 1.99
N GLY A 144 -8.19 -14.88 1.16
CA GLY A 144 -8.84 -14.02 0.17
C GLY A 144 -8.15 -14.11 -1.18
N PHE A 145 -8.92 -13.83 -2.23
CA PHE A 145 -8.46 -13.83 -3.62
C PHE A 145 -8.99 -12.61 -4.34
N GLY A 146 -8.18 -12.00 -5.18
CA GLY A 146 -8.57 -10.82 -5.95
C GLY A 146 -7.73 -10.64 -7.21
N PHE A 147 -8.26 -9.83 -8.13
CA PHE A 147 -7.59 -9.50 -9.39
C PHE A 147 -7.57 -7.99 -9.60
N ASP A 148 -6.49 -7.52 -10.22
CA ASP A 148 -6.35 -6.12 -10.63
C ASP A 148 -6.01 -6.03 -12.11
N ILE A 149 -6.32 -4.90 -12.73
CA ILE A 149 -5.92 -4.55 -14.10
C ILE A 149 -5.28 -3.17 -14.09
N GLY A 150 -4.12 -3.06 -14.73
CA GLY A 150 -3.41 -1.81 -14.95
C GLY A 150 -3.26 -1.49 -16.43
N LEU A 151 -3.35 -0.21 -16.75
CA LEU A 151 -3.05 0.34 -18.07
C LEU A 151 -2.10 1.52 -17.90
N GLN A 152 -1.14 1.66 -18.80
CA GLN A 152 -0.34 2.86 -18.95
C GLN A 152 -0.32 3.28 -20.42
N PHE A 153 -0.24 4.59 -20.63
CA PHE A 153 -0.07 5.19 -21.95
C PHE A 153 0.99 6.29 -21.85
N GLU A 154 1.96 6.23 -22.73
CA GLU A 154 3.05 7.20 -22.80
C GLU A 154 3.08 7.88 -24.17
N ARG A 155 3.16 9.20 -24.15
CA ARG A 155 3.33 9.99 -25.36
C ARG A 155 4.14 11.23 -25.07
N ASN A 156 5.31 11.35 -25.70
CA ASN A 156 6.32 12.38 -25.39
C ASN A 156 6.66 12.31 -23.90
N ASP A 157 6.65 13.46 -23.20
CA ASP A 157 6.98 13.55 -21.75
C ASP A 157 5.77 13.29 -20.85
N TRP A 158 4.59 12.98 -21.42
CA TRP A 158 3.38 12.70 -20.68
C TRP A 158 3.16 11.21 -20.50
N LYS A 159 2.81 10.84 -19.27
CA LYS A 159 2.40 9.49 -18.91
C LYS A 159 1.01 9.53 -18.28
N PHE A 160 0.18 8.59 -18.66
CA PHE A 160 -1.17 8.38 -18.12
C PHE A 160 -1.26 6.96 -17.57
N GLY A 161 -1.93 6.80 -16.46
CA GLY A 161 -2.13 5.50 -15.82
C GLY A 161 -3.56 5.31 -15.36
N LEU A 162 -4.06 4.10 -15.53
CA LEU A 162 -5.29 3.61 -14.91
C LEU A 162 -4.97 2.33 -14.17
N MET A 163 -5.38 2.25 -12.91
CA MET A 163 -5.30 1.03 -12.10
C MET A 163 -6.68 0.73 -11.54
N LEU A 164 -7.20 -0.42 -11.85
CA LEU A 164 -8.43 -0.97 -11.29
C LEU A 164 -8.05 -2.08 -10.32
N ARG A 165 -8.31 -1.88 -9.03
CA ARG A 165 -8.01 -2.83 -7.97
C ARG A 165 -9.26 -3.59 -7.56
N ASP A 166 -9.07 -4.87 -7.22
CA ASP A 166 -10.12 -5.74 -6.69
C ASP A 166 -11.35 -5.82 -7.63
N ILE A 167 -11.12 -5.89 -8.96
CA ILE A 167 -12.15 -5.81 -10.00
C ILE A 167 -13.21 -6.92 -9.91
N THR A 168 -12.84 -8.06 -9.34
CA THR A 168 -13.76 -9.19 -9.08
C THR A 168 -14.40 -9.12 -7.71
N THR A 169 -14.19 -8.02 -6.98
CA THR A 169 -14.40 -7.97 -5.53
C THR A 169 -13.50 -9.00 -4.82
N THR A 170 -12.71 -8.58 -3.85
CA THR A 170 -11.90 -9.54 -3.08
C THR A 170 -12.75 -10.12 -1.98
N TYR A 171 -12.93 -11.44 -2.01
CA TYR A 171 -13.63 -12.21 -0.98
C TYR A 171 -12.61 -12.76 0.01
N ASN A 172 -12.79 -12.44 1.29
CA ASN A 172 -12.06 -13.06 2.39
C ASN A 172 -13.00 -14.00 3.14
N VAL A 173 -12.63 -15.27 3.24
CA VAL A 173 -13.37 -16.27 3.98
C VAL A 173 -12.66 -16.53 5.31
N TRP A 174 -13.34 -16.25 6.41
CA TRP A 174 -12.83 -16.39 7.76
C TRP A 174 -13.15 -17.78 8.33
N ASN A 175 -12.15 -18.37 8.95
CA ASN A 175 -12.30 -19.51 9.84
C ASN A 175 -12.04 -19.03 11.28
N ILE A 176 -13.08 -19.06 12.11
CA ILE A 176 -13.06 -18.60 13.50
C ILE A 176 -12.96 -19.83 14.40
N ASP A 177 -12.05 -19.80 15.37
CA ASP A 177 -11.95 -20.80 16.42
C ASP A 177 -13.03 -20.54 17.46
N GLU A 178 -14.08 -21.36 17.45
CA GLU A 178 -15.26 -21.20 18.32
C GLU A 178 -14.90 -21.36 19.80
N GLU A 179 -13.94 -22.23 20.15
CA GLU A 179 -13.53 -22.44 21.53
C GLU A 179 -12.78 -21.22 22.09
N GLU A 180 -11.86 -20.66 21.29
CA GLU A 180 -11.14 -19.45 21.68
C GLU A 180 -12.06 -18.23 21.70
N TYR A 181 -12.99 -18.13 20.75
CA TYR A 181 -13.99 -17.06 20.73
C TYR A 181 -14.91 -17.12 21.97
N ALA A 182 -15.36 -18.31 22.37
CA ALA A 182 -16.19 -18.50 23.55
C ALA A 182 -15.49 -18.04 24.85
N LYS A 183 -14.16 -18.14 24.94
CA LYS A 183 -13.40 -17.62 26.08
C LYS A 183 -13.51 -16.10 26.17
N ILE A 184 -13.44 -15.41 25.04
CA ILE A 184 -13.60 -13.94 24.97
C ILE A 184 -15.03 -13.56 25.31
N ALA A 185 -16.00 -14.18 24.69
CA ALA A 185 -17.43 -13.93 24.90
C ALA A 185 -17.84 -14.10 26.37
N ASN A 186 -17.31 -15.13 27.05
CA ASN A 186 -17.57 -15.38 28.47
C ASN A 186 -16.85 -14.39 29.41
N ALA A 187 -15.80 -13.72 28.95
CA ALA A 187 -15.07 -12.73 29.74
C ALA A 187 -15.82 -11.38 29.86
N ILE A 188 -16.79 -11.11 28.97
CA ILE A 188 -17.57 -9.85 28.94
C ILE A 188 -19.07 -10.19 29.12
N PRO A 189 -19.59 -10.21 30.35
CA PRO A 189 -20.99 -10.54 30.59
C PRO A 189 -21.94 -9.51 29.99
N GLY A 190 -22.94 -9.96 29.23
CA GLY A 190 -24.02 -9.12 28.69
C GLY A 190 -23.80 -8.61 27.27
N GLU A 191 -22.69 -8.95 26.60
CA GLU A 191 -22.48 -8.68 25.18
C GLU A 191 -23.14 -9.74 24.28
N ASN A 192 -23.37 -9.36 23.03
CA ASN A 192 -23.97 -10.24 22.04
C ASN A 192 -22.94 -11.31 21.60
N ASN A 193 -23.15 -12.55 22.00
CA ASN A 193 -22.24 -13.68 21.77
C ASN A 193 -22.43 -14.32 20.38
N THR A 194 -22.95 -13.59 19.39
CA THR A 194 -23.04 -14.10 18.02
C THR A 194 -21.67 -14.09 17.36
N LEU A 195 -21.32 -15.20 16.72
CA LEU A 195 -20.11 -15.28 15.91
C LEU A 195 -20.15 -14.21 14.80
N PRO A 196 -19.01 -13.55 14.51
CA PRO A 196 -18.91 -12.63 13.38
C PRO A 196 -19.19 -13.33 12.05
N GLU A 197 -19.63 -12.57 11.04
CA GLU A 197 -19.81 -13.09 9.69
C GLU A 197 -18.50 -13.69 9.14
N SER A 198 -18.60 -14.86 8.53
CA SER A 198 -17.45 -15.58 7.99
C SER A 198 -16.97 -15.07 6.64
N THR A 199 -17.63 -14.07 6.06
CA THR A 199 -17.25 -13.52 4.73
C THR A 199 -17.10 -12.01 4.82
N GLU A 200 -15.95 -11.51 4.40
CA GLU A 200 -15.66 -10.09 4.26
C GLU A 200 -15.41 -9.76 2.78
N ILE A 201 -15.99 -8.68 2.31
CA ILE A 201 -15.91 -8.24 0.91
C ILE A 201 -15.12 -6.92 0.84
N THR A 202 -14.12 -6.86 -0.06
CA THR A 202 -13.44 -5.62 -0.42
C THR A 202 -13.97 -5.11 -1.75
N LEU A 203 -14.54 -3.90 -1.75
CA LEU A 203 -15.08 -3.26 -2.94
C LEU A 203 -13.98 -2.87 -3.94
N PRO A 204 -14.28 -2.86 -5.25
CA PRO A 204 -13.38 -2.37 -6.27
C PRO A 204 -12.97 -0.91 -6.04
N LYS A 205 -11.78 -0.55 -6.55
CA LYS A 205 -11.23 0.81 -6.52
C LYS A 205 -10.62 1.15 -7.86
N ALA A 206 -10.66 2.43 -8.22
CA ALA A 206 -10.01 2.93 -9.43
C ALA A 206 -9.01 4.04 -9.07
N GLN A 207 -7.87 4.06 -9.74
CA GLN A 207 -6.87 5.10 -9.63
C GLN A 207 -6.53 5.61 -11.03
N LEU A 208 -6.69 6.90 -11.24
CA LEU A 208 -6.26 7.59 -12.44
C LEU A 208 -5.03 8.42 -12.13
N GLY A 209 -3.99 8.28 -12.92
CA GLY A 209 -2.74 9.01 -12.75
C GLY A 209 -2.36 9.76 -14.02
N VAL A 210 -1.72 10.89 -13.83
CA VAL A 210 -1.03 11.64 -14.88
C VAL A 210 0.34 12.07 -14.34
N SER A 211 1.35 12.00 -15.19
CA SER A 211 2.71 12.43 -14.84
C SER A 211 3.35 13.12 -16.03
N LYS A 212 4.20 14.10 -15.75
CA LYS A 212 5.02 14.79 -16.76
C LYS A 212 6.42 15.00 -16.23
N ARG A 213 7.43 14.69 -17.09
CA ARG A 213 8.82 14.98 -16.82
C ARG A 213 9.22 16.29 -17.51
N PHE A 214 9.99 17.11 -16.80
CA PHE A 214 10.62 18.33 -17.28
C PHE A 214 12.13 18.18 -17.08
N ASP A 215 12.89 18.21 -18.16
CA ASP A 215 14.35 18.16 -18.10
C ASP A 215 14.93 19.58 -18.17
N PHE A 216 15.73 19.95 -17.15
CA PHE A 216 16.42 21.25 -17.04
C PHE A 216 17.91 21.02 -17.20
N HIS A 217 18.45 21.33 -18.35
CA HIS A 217 19.82 20.97 -18.69
C HIS A 217 20.03 19.45 -18.56
N ASN A 218 21.21 18.96 -18.89
CA ASN A 218 21.50 17.51 -18.90
C ASN A 218 21.60 16.85 -17.49
N GLU A 219 21.49 17.65 -16.43
CA GLU A 219 21.79 17.20 -15.06
C GLU A 219 20.58 17.19 -14.13
N CYS A 220 19.55 17.97 -14.40
CA CYS A 220 18.41 18.12 -13.50
C CYS A 220 17.11 17.75 -14.19
N SER A 221 16.24 17.03 -13.51
CA SER A 221 14.87 16.81 -13.96
C SER A 221 13.87 17.01 -12.84
N LEU A 222 12.64 17.33 -13.21
CA LEU A 222 11.50 17.42 -12.32
C LEU A 222 10.37 16.57 -12.90
N VAL A 223 9.91 15.59 -12.14
CA VAL A 223 8.69 14.86 -12.44
C VAL A 223 7.57 15.44 -11.58
N THR A 224 6.47 15.82 -12.23
CA THR A 224 5.23 16.20 -11.56
C THR A 224 4.17 15.14 -11.81
N SER A 225 3.48 14.71 -10.78
CA SER A 225 2.46 13.66 -10.87
C SER A 225 1.22 14.03 -10.10
N ALA A 226 0.06 13.61 -10.60
CA ALA A 226 -1.20 13.73 -9.89
C ALA A 226 -2.00 12.44 -10.04
N ASN A 227 -2.67 12.04 -8.96
CA ASN A 227 -3.56 10.89 -8.93
C ASN A 227 -4.95 11.29 -8.44
N LEU A 228 -5.97 10.60 -8.96
CA LEU A 228 -7.33 10.58 -8.42
C LEU A 228 -7.62 9.17 -7.95
N ASN A 229 -7.73 8.98 -6.64
CA ASN A 229 -8.06 7.70 -6.02
C ASN A 229 -9.57 7.64 -5.79
N MET A 230 -10.27 6.75 -6.49
CA MET A 230 -11.72 6.63 -6.45
C MET A 230 -12.12 5.38 -5.67
N ARG A 231 -13.06 5.55 -4.73
CA ARG A 231 -13.72 4.48 -3.96
C ARG A 231 -15.21 4.50 -4.28
N PHE A 232 -15.81 3.32 -4.49
CA PHE A 232 -17.24 3.21 -4.82
C PHE A 232 -18.08 3.04 -3.55
N GLU A 233 -17.84 3.93 -2.59
CA GLU A 233 -18.54 4.04 -1.32
C GLU A 233 -18.47 5.47 -0.81
N GLN A 234 -19.30 5.82 0.14
CA GLN A 234 -19.23 7.11 0.82
C GLN A 234 -18.13 7.07 1.89
N THR A 235 -17.20 8.04 1.84
CA THR A 235 -16.09 8.20 2.79
C THR A 235 -16.00 9.64 3.27
N ASN A 236 -14.99 9.95 4.09
CA ASN A 236 -14.69 11.33 4.53
C ASN A 236 -13.75 12.06 3.55
N ASP A 237 -13.52 11.53 2.35
CA ASP A 237 -12.69 12.19 1.34
C ASP A 237 -13.29 13.56 0.97
N ILE A 238 -12.42 14.49 0.56
CA ILE A 238 -12.82 15.88 0.25
C ILE A 238 -13.93 15.96 -0.82
N ILE A 239 -13.99 15.01 -1.73
CA ILE A 239 -15.08 14.86 -2.70
C ILE A 239 -15.76 13.53 -2.38
N SER A 240 -16.93 13.56 -1.78
CA SER A 240 -17.66 12.36 -1.39
C SER A 240 -19.14 12.46 -1.72
N SER A 241 -19.66 11.37 -2.27
CA SER A 241 -21.09 11.17 -2.53
C SER A 241 -21.52 9.79 -2.03
N LYS A 242 -22.81 9.49 -2.09
CA LYS A 242 -23.34 8.17 -1.70
C LYS A 242 -22.82 7.01 -2.56
N VAL A 243 -22.30 7.30 -3.76
CA VAL A 243 -21.91 6.29 -4.74
C VAL A 243 -20.40 6.25 -4.97
N VAL A 244 -19.74 7.41 -4.92
CA VAL A 244 -18.31 7.53 -5.20
C VAL A 244 -17.67 8.61 -4.34
N SER A 245 -16.48 8.31 -3.84
CA SER A 245 -15.60 9.26 -3.17
C SER A 245 -14.27 9.34 -3.91
N ILE A 246 -13.67 10.52 -3.95
CA ILE A 246 -12.43 10.81 -4.67
C ILE A 246 -11.46 11.49 -3.72
N ASP A 247 -10.28 10.90 -3.58
CA ASP A 247 -9.14 11.45 -2.88
C ASP A 247 -8.07 11.85 -3.91
N PRO A 248 -7.89 13.15 -4.20
CA PRO A 248 -6.83 13.64 -5.06
C PRO A 248 -5.49 13.61 -4.35
N ALA A 249 -4.42 13.39 -5.09
CA ALA A 249 -3.05 13.49 -4.59
C ALA A 249 -2.14 14.13 -5.63
N ILE A 250 -1.09 14.82 -5.16
CA ILE A 250 -0.07 15.44 -6.01
C ILE A 250 1.32 15.11 -5.48
N GLY A 251 2.26 14.87 -6.38
CA GLY A 251 3.64 14.54 -6.05
C GLY A 251 4.64 15.18 -7.00
N PHE A 252 5.83 15.42 -6.46
CA PHE A 252 6.97 16.01 -7.15
C PHE A 252 8.22 15.20 -6.85
N GLU A 253 9.02 14.93 -7.87
CA GLU A 253 10.36 14.37 -7.74
C GLU A 253 11.33 15.24 -8.49
N PHE A 254 12.29 15.82 -7.77
CA PHE A 254 13.44 16.47 -8.35
C PHE A 254 14.61 15.49 -8.34
N SER A 255 15.30 15.33 -9.49
CA SER A 255 16.51 14.53 -9.59
C SER A 255 17.69 15.35 -10.07
N TYR A 256 18.86 15.04 -9.52
CA TYR A 256 20.15 15.58 -9.96
C TYR A 256 21.02 14.43 -10.48
N THR A 257 21.37 14.47 -11.75
CA THR A 257 22.18 13.45 -12.48
C THR A 257 21.65 12.02 -12.36
N ASP A 258 20.33 11.87 -12.11
CA ASP A 258 19.68 10.59 -11.78
C ASP A 258 20.38 9.81 -10.63
N LEU A 259 21.14 10.53 -9.81
CA LEU A 259 21.88 10.01 -8.66
C LEU A 259 21.20 10.36 -7.33
N VAL A 260 20.75 11.60 -7.17
CA VAL A 260 20.09 12.10 -5.95
C VAL A 260 18.67 12.52 -6.27
N PHE A 261 17.74 12.12 -5.43
CA PHE A 261 16.32 12.40 -5.59
C PHE A 261 15.78 13.08 -4.34
N VAL A 262 15.03 14.15 -4.54
CA VAL A 262 14.25 14.83 -3.49
C VAL A 262 12.79 14.79 -3.89
N ARG A 263 11.94 14.29 -3.00
CA ARG A 263 10.51 14.07 -3.26
C ARG A 263 9.67 14.80 -2.25
N ALA A 264 8.52 15.27 -2.73
CA ALA A 264 7.49 15.86 -1.90
C ALA A 264 6.12 15.52 -2.48
N GLY A 265 5.13 15.41 -1.62
CA GLY A 265 3.76 15.16 -2.05
C GLY A 265 2.73 15.50 -0.99
N ALA A 266 1.49 15.62 -1.42
CA ALA A 266 0.33 15.82 -0.56
C ALA A 266 -0.85 14.99 -1.08
N GLY A 267 -1.57 14.36 -0.17
CA GLY A 267 -2.73 13.52 -0.47
C GLY A 267 -3.55 13.27 0.78
N ASN A 268 -4.46 12.31 0.70
CA ASN A 268 -5.34 11.95 1.81
C ASN A 268 -6.10 13.17 2.36
N PHE A 269 -6.75 13.90 1.44
CA PHE A 269 -7.55 15.08 1.80
C PHE A 269 -8.89 14.63 2.36
N GLN A 270 -9.14 14.91 3.64
CA GLN A 270 -10.33 14.47 4.37
C GLN A 270 -11.06 15.60 5.05
N ASN A 271 -12.38 15.56 5.03
CA ASN A 271 -13.23 16.41 5.84
C ASN A 271 -13.38 15.81 7.24
N VAL A 272 -12.92 16.54 8.25
CA VAL A 272 -13.00 16.13 9.66
C VAL A 272 -13.89 17.09 10.41
N THR A 273 -14.97 16.57 11.00
CA THR A 273 -15.84 17.35 11.90
C THR A 273 -15.18 17.45 13.27
N GLN A 274 -14.93 18.66 13.73
CA GLN A 274 -14.34 18.91 15.03
C GLN A 274 -15.40 18.83 16.15
N LEU A 275 -14.96 18.83 17.39
CA LEU A 275 -15.86 18.77 18.58
C LEU A 275 -16.83 19.94 18.66
N ASP A 276 -16.51 21.07 18.05
CA ASP A 276 -17.35 22.26 17.95
C ASP A 276 -18.34 22.25 16.75
N ASN A 277 -18.45 21.10 16.06
CA ASN A 277 -19.20 20.88 14.81
C ASN A 277 -18.72 21.73 13.63
N THR A 278 -17.51 22.28 13.66
CA THR A 278 -16.90 22.90 12.48
C THR A 278 -16.24 21.84 11.59
N GLU A 279 -16.34 21.99 10.27
CA GLU A 279 -15.65 21.13 9.32
C GLU A 279 -14.26 21.70 9.01
N LYS A 280 -13.26 20.85 9.06
CA LYS A 280 -11.89 21.18 8.68
C LYS A 280 -11.35 20.17 7.68
N VAL A 281 -10.71 20.68 6.61
CA VAL A 281 -9.98 19.83 5.68
C VAL A 281 -8.61 19.51 6.26
N ASN A 282 -8.34 18.24 6.48
CA ASN A 282 -7.04 17.72 6.80
C ASN A 282 -6.41 17.11 5.55
N PHE A 283 -5.08 17.15 5.45
CA PHE A 283 -4.32 16.49 4.38
C PHE A 283 -3.00 15.95 4.92
N GLN A 284 -2.39 15.02 4.21
CA GLN A 284 -1.16 14.36 4.60
C GLN A 284 -0.01 14.79 3.70
N PRO A 285 0.90 15.65 4.18
CA PRO A 285 2.15 15.95 3.48
C PRO A 285 3.15 14.81 3.68
N ASN A 286 3.93 14.53 2.65
CA ASN A 286 4.98 13.52 2.64
C ASN A 286 6.24 14.10 2.01
N ILE A 287 7.40 13.63 2.48
CA ILE A 287 8.70 13.99 1.91
C ILE A 287 9.56 12.73 1.75
N GLY A 288 10.47 12.74 0.79
CA GLY A 288 11.36 11.62 0.53
C GLY A 288 12.71 12.06 0.00
N LEU A 289 13.72 11.24 0.29
CA LEU A 289 15.06 11.36 -0.24
C LEU A 289 15.47 10.04 -0.88
N GLY A 290 16.21 10.08 -1.98
CA GLY A 290 16.70 8.89 -2.66
C GLY A 290 18.14 9.08 -3.16
N PHE A 291 18.84 7.97 -3.21
CA PHE A 291 20.17 7.90 -3.79
C PHE A 291 20.26 6.63 -4.65
N ARG A 292 20.70 6.81 -5.91
CA ARG A 292 20.90 5.71 -6.86
C ARG A 292 22.35 5.70 -7.34
N TYR A 293 22.99 4.56 -7.24
CA TYR A 293 24.34 4.39 -7.76
C TYR A 293 24.55 2.97 -8.27
N LYS A 294 24.99 2.86 -9.53
CA LYS A 294 25.31 1.56 -10.17
C LYS A 294 24.22 0.50 -9.96
N GLY A 295 22.95 0.85 -10.25
CA GLY A 295 21.83 -0.09 -10.17
C GLY A 295 21.34 -0.41 -8.75
N ILE A 296 21.94 0.18 -7.71
CA ILE A 296 21.41 0.12 -6.33
C ILE A 296 20.77 1.46 -6.01
N GLN A 297 19.54 1.44 -5.55
CA GLN A 297 18.80 2.62 -5.12
C GLN A 297 18.33 2.43 -3.68
N ILE A 298 18.61 3.43 -2.85
CA ILE A 298 18.13 3.49 -1.45
C ILE A 298 17.26 4.73 -1.34
N ASP A 299 16.06 4.55 -0.81
CA ASP A 299 15.11 5.63 -0.60
C ASP A 299 14.63 5.63 0.86
N TYR A 300 14.40 6.83 1.35
CA TYR A 300 13.81 7.10 2.66
C TYR A 300 12.65 8.06 2.52
N ALA A 301 11.54 7.79 3.22
CA ALA A 301 10.41 8.69 3.28
C ALA A 301 9.92 8.90 4.71
N LEU A 302 9.52 10.13 4.97
CA LEU A 302 8.72 10.52 6.12
C LEU A 302 7.30 10.78 5.61
N THR A 303 6.37 10.01 6.10
CA THR A 303 4.95 10.16 5.77
C THR A 303 4.17 10.53 7.02
N ASP A 304 2.92 10.97 6.81
CA ASP A 304 2.04 11.36 7.90
C ASP A 304 2.56 12.56 8.70
N LEU A 305 3.19 13.50 8.00
CA LEU A 305 3.69 14.75 8.57
C LEU A 305 2.49 15.66 8.85
N GLY A 306 1.92 15.62 10.06
CA GLY A 306 0.80 16.50 10.42
C GLY A 306 -0.06 15.97 11.56
N ASN A 307 -1.14 16.69 11.86
CA ASN A 307 -2.01 16.45 13.03
C ASN A 307 -3.08 15.36 12.82
N GLN A 308 -2.94 14.47 11.84
CA GLN A 308 -3.95 13.45 11.56
C GLN A 308 -3.81 12.20 12.43
N SER A 309 -2.61 11.94 12.94
CA SER A 309 -2.31 10.80 13.80
C SER A 309 -1.74 11.27 15.14
N THR A 310 -1.99 10.51 16.20
CA THR A 310 -1.31 10.67 17.49
C THR A 310 0.17 10.31 17.43
N ALA A 311 0.59 9.55 16.39
CA ALA A 311 1.98 9.31 16.05
C ALA A 311 2.44 10.38 15.03
N LEU A 312 3.50 11.10 15.38
CA LEU A 312 3.95 12.30 14.67
C LEU A 312 4.42 12.08 13.22
N TYR A 313 4.87 10.86 12.87
CA TYR A 313 5.35 10.50 11.53
C TYR A 313 5.63 9.00 11.44
N SER A 314 5.67 8.49 10.21
CA SER A 314 6.09 7.12 9.91
C SER A 314 7.39 7.13 9.11
N ASN A 315 8.32 6.25 9.49
CA ASN A 315 9.62 6.10 8.84
C ASN A 315 9.55 4.93 7.86
N ILE A 316 9.95 5.18 6.62
CA ILE A 316 9.91 4.16 5.57
C ILE A 316 11.26 4.12 4.87
N PHE A 317 11.82 2.92 4.78
CA PHE A 317 13.07 2.65 4.07
C PHE A 317 12.80 1.67 2.95
N SER A 318 13.34 1.93 1.77
CA SER A 318 13.34 0.96 0.68
C SER A 318 14.70 0.85 0.01
N LEU A 319 14.95 -0.36 -0.48
CA LEU A 319 16.13 -0.74 -1.25
C LEU A 319 15.65 -1.37 -2.55
N LYS A 320 16.15 -0.89 -3.68
CA LYS A 320 15.94 -1.48 -4.98
C LYS A 320 17.29 -1.83 -5.61
N VAL A 321 17.39 -3.03 -6.14
CA VAL A 321 18.62 -3.55 -6.76
C VAL A 321 18.31 -4.07 -8.15
N ASP A 322 19.05 -3.55 -9.12
CA ASP A 322 19.09 -4.03 -10.48
C ASP A 322 20.14 -5.15 -10.57
N LEU A 323 19.66 -6.38 -10.78
CA LEU A 323 20.53 -7.56 -10.73
C LEU A 323 21.42 -7.71 -11.98
N GLY A 324 21.13 -6.97 -13.06
CA GLY A 324 21.97 -6.90 -14.25
C GLY A 324 23.38 -6.39 -13.98
N ILE A 325 23.57 -5.59 -12.91
CA ILE A 325 24.89 -5.06 -12.51
C ILE A 325 25.88 -6.14 -12.07
N PHE A 326 25.43 -7.34 -11.75
CA PHE A 326 26.28 -8.46 -11.32
C PHE A 326 26.65 -9.41 -12.45
N ARG A 327 26.27 -9.08 -13.68
CA ARG A 327 26.69 -9.76 -14.93
C ARG A 327 27.77 -8.95 -15.61
#